data_738f3d6a46a048fe9bec4eeca3403f87
#
_entry.id   738f3d6a46a048fe9bec4eeca3403f87
#
_cell.length_a   1.000
_cell.length_b   1.000
_cell.length_c   1.000
_cell.angle_alpha   90.00
_cell.angle_beta   90.00
_cell.angle_gamma   90.00
#
_symmetry.space_group_name_H-M   'P 1'
#
loop_
_entity.id
_entity.type
_entity.pdbx_description
1 polymer ?
#
loop_
_entity_poly.entity_id
_entity_poly.type
_entity_poly.pdbx_seq_one_letter_code
_entity_poly.pdbx_strand_id
1 'polypeptide(L)'
;MNGNLGQLVMVTRAEEAEGFPPLLAEMLWRGNFSRRPEYSVFARGLGPGMVDYVATVFIPRRFVERVMEAHNISAHGTSIEMAIQEVAYKAMARCECV
;
A
#
# COMPACT_ATOMS: atom_id res chain seq x y z
N MET A 1 14.14 3.69 -19.94
CA MET A 1 13.72 3.70 -19.61
C MET A 1 12.85 3.47 -18.82
N ASN A 2 12.47 3.47 -18.42
CA ASN A 2 11.83 3.44 -17.48
C ASN A 2 10.48 3.48 -17.66
N GLY A 3 9.82 3.36 -18.59
CA GLY A 3 8.42 3.39 -18.82
C GLY A 3 7.65 2.30 -18.14
N ASN A 4 8.33 1.31 -17.64
CA ASN A 4 7.64 0.21 -16.97
C ASN A 4 7.08 0.55 -15.62
N LEU A 5 7.54 1.64 -15.02
CA LEU A 5 7.12 1.99 -13.68
C LEU A 5 5.78 2.66 -13.62
N GLY A 6 5.30 3.13 -14.77
CA GLY A 6 4.04 3.83 -14.78
C GLY A 6 4.18 5.23 -14.26
N GLN A 7 3.05 5.89 -14.10
CA GLN A 7 2.98 7.28 -13.70
C GLN A 7 2.27 7.39 -12.36
N LEU A 8 2.86 8.11 -11.43
CA LEU A 8 2.24 8.34 -10.13
C LEU A 8 0.97 9.14 -10.31
N VAL A 9 -0.14 8.61 -9.84
CA VAL A 9 -1.42 9.28 -9.98
C VAL A 9 -2.04 9.67 -8.64
N MET A 10 -1.56 9.12 -7.53
CA MET A 10 -2.14 9.46 -6.23
C MET A 10 -1.20 9.07 -5.11
N VAL A 11 -1.16 9.91 -4.08
CA VAL A 11 -0.53 9.56 -2.81
C VAL A 11 -1.57 9.84 -1.74
N THR A 12 -1.85 8.87 -0.89
CA THR A 12 -2.91 9.02 0.09
C THR A 12 -2.64 8.15 1.30
N ARG A 13 -3.19 8.54 2.42
CA ARG A 13 -3.20 7.70 3.62
C ARG A 13 -4.46 6.88 3.71
N ALA A 14 -5.35 7.06 2.76
CA ALA A 14 -6.60 6.32 2.66
C ALA A 14 -7.41 6.38 3.96
N GLU A 15 -7.41 7.53 4.61
CA GLU A 15 -8.04 7.66 5.91
C GLU A 15 -9.56 7.55 5.85
N GLU A 16 -10.14 7.87 4.69
CA GLU A 16 -11.58 7.79 4.54
C GLU A 16 -12.02 6.58 3.75
N ALA A 17 -11.08 5.70 3.42
CA ALA A 17 -11.42 4.49 2.69
C ALA A 17 -12.12 3.51 3.62
N GLU A 18 -12.92 2.62 3.01
CA GLU A 18 -13.51 1.52 3.73
C GLU A 18 -12.72 0.26 3.45
N GLY A 19 -13.06 -0.82 4.14
CA GLY A 19 -12.46 -2.10 3.87
C GLY A 19 -11.14 -2.30 4.57
N PHE A 20 -10.13 -2.71 3.84
CA PHE A 20 -8.86 -3.11 4.43
C PHE A 20 -7.97 -1.97 4.91
N PRO A 21 -7.95 -0.79 4.27
CA PRO A 21 -7.04 0.26 4.75
C PRO A 21 -7.26 0.66 6.20
N PRO A 22 -8.49 0.89 6.70
CA PRO A 22 -8.64 1.21 8.11
C PRO A 22 -8.26 0.05 9.02
N LEU A 23 -8.45 -1.18 8.57
CA LEU A 23 -8.05 -2.33 9.36
C LEU A 23 -6.53 -2.40 9.46
N LEU A 24 -5.83 -2.13 8.37
CA LEU A 24 -4.38 -2.10 8.41
C LEU A 24 -3.89 -1.00 9.33
N ALA A 25 -4.51 0.18 9.26
CA ALA A 25 -4.08 1.30 10.11
C ALA A 25 -4.22 0.94 11.58
N GLU A 26 -5.33 0.29 11.94
CA GLU A 26 -5.52 -0.10 13.33
C GLU A 26 -4.52 -1.16 13.76
N MET A 27 -4.25 -2.11 12.88
CA MET A 27 -3.31 -3.17 13.16
C MET A 27 -1.92 -2.60 13.42
N LEU A 28 -1.50 -1.65 12.60
CA LEU A 28 -0.20 -1.01 12.79
C LEU A 28 -0.18 -0.18 14.05
N TRP A 29 -1.28 0.50 14.35
CA TRP A 29 -1.36 1.28 15.57
C TRP A 29 -1.19 0.40 16.81
N ARG A 30 -1.86 -0.75 16.82
CA ARG A 30 -1.75 -1.68 17.93
C ARG A 30 -0.39 -2.33 18.02
N GLY A 31 0.30 -2.41 16.90
CA GLY A 31 1.64 -2.99 16.87
C GLY A 31 2.74 -1.99 17.17
N ASN A 32 2.39 -0.79 17.56
CA ASN A 32 3.36 0.25 17.93
C ASN A 32 4.22 0.70 16.77
N PHE A 33 3.65 0.72 15.57
CA PHE A 33 4.34 1.29 14.44
C PHE A 33 4.30 2.82 14.55
N SER A 34 5.34 3.45 14.04
CA SER A 34 5.57 4.86 14.29
C SER A 34 4.67 5.79 13.50
N ARG A 35 4.11 5.33 12.40
CA ARG A 35 3.32 6.19 11.51
C ARG A 35 2.19 5.44 10.88
N ARG A 36 1.23 6.22 10.35
CA ARG A 36 0.20 5.63 9.52
C ARG A 36 0.78 5.20 8.19
N PRO A 37 0.23 4.17 7.58
CA PRO A 37 0.68 3.76 6.26
C PRO A 37 0.33 4.79 5.21
N GLU A 38 1.17 4.92 4.23
CA GLU A 38 0.96 5.84 3.13
C GLU A 38 1.00 5.04 1.83
N TYR A 39 0.04 5.31 0.96
CA TYR A 39 -0.11 4.58 -0.28
C TYR A 39 0.28 5.46 -1.45
N SER A 40 1.04 4.91 -2.37
CA SER A 40 1.35 5.55 -3.64
C SER A 40 0.77 4.69 -4.74
N VAL A 41 0.01 5.29 -5.64
CA VAL A 41 -0.65 4.54 -6.71
C VAL A 41 -0.11 5.02 -8.04
N PHE A 42 0.28 4.07 -8.87
CA PHE A 42 0.83 4.32 -10.19
C PHE A 42 -0.11 3.72 -11.23
N ALA A 43 -0.27 4.43 -12.34
CA ALA A 43 -1.04 3.93 -13.47
C ALA A 43 -0.08 3.55 -14.57
N ARG A 44 -0.29 2.40 -15.17
CA ARG A 44 0.57 1.89 -16.24
C ARG A 44 -0.29 1.41 -17.39
N GLY A 45 0.03 1.89 -18.60
CA GLY A 45 -0.71 1.45 -19.76
C GLY A 45 -0.31 0.05 -20.17
N LEU A 46 -1.30 -0.77 -20.47
CA LEU A 46 -1.07 -2.13 -20.93
C LEU A 46 -1.38 -2.27 -22.41
N GLY A 47 -1.93 -1.24 -23.03
CA GLY A 47 -2.32 -1.26 -24.42
C GLY A 47 -3.47 -0.30 -24.61
N PRO A 48 -4.03 -0.20 -25.84
CA PRO A 48 -5.09 0.75 -26.09
C PRO A 48 -6.27 0.52 -25.16
N GLY A 49 -6.61 1.55 -24.38
CA GLY A 49 -7.75 1.48 -23.49
C GLY A 49 -7.57 0.62 -22.27
N MET A 50 -6.36 0.12 -22.00
CA MET A 50 -6.12 -0.75 -20.87
C MET A 50 -5.13 -0.12 -19.94
N VAL A 51 -5.49 -0.05 -18.65
CA VAL A 51 -4.63 0.55 -17.62
C VAL A 51 -4.58 -0.39 -16.43
N ASP A 52 -3.38 -0.56 -15.89
CA ASP A 52 -3.16 -1.33 -14.69
C ASP A 52 -2.76 -0.35 -13.59
N TYR A 53 -3.31 -0.52 -12.40
CA TYR A 53 -2.96 0.31 -11.27
C TYR A 53 -2.13 -0.51 -10.29
N VAL A 54 -1.04 0.08 -9.83
CA VAL A 54 -0.18 -0.56 -8.84
C VAL A 54 -0.15 0.34 -7.63
N ALA A 55 -0.61 -0.19 -6.51
CA ALA A 55 -0.54 0.54 -5.26
C ALA A 55 0.61 -0.02 -4.43
N THR A 56 1.40 0.87 -3.86
CA THR A 56 2.49 0.49 -2.98
C THR A 56 2.21 1.14 -1.63
N VAL A 57 2.24 0.35 -0.58
CA VAL A 57 2.11 0.89 0.76
C VAL A 57 3.46 0.79 1.45
N PHE A 58 3.83 1.87 2.10
CA PHE A 58 5.07 1.93 2.86
C PHE A 58 4.75 1.61 4.31
N ILE A 59 5.35 0.55 4.84
CA ILE A 59 5.20 0.18 6.23
C ILE A 59 6.44 0.65 6.95
N PRO A 60 6.33 1.64 7.82
CA PRO A 60 7.50 2.18 8.48
C PRO A 60 8.03 1.20 9.51
N ARG A 61 9.24 1.47 9.96
CA ARG A 61 9.87 0.66 10.98
C ARG A 61 9.03 0.71 12.26
N ARG A 62 8.93 -0.42 12.90
CA ARG A 62 8.26 -0.49 14.18
C ARG A 62 9.05 0.27 15.22
N PHE A 63 8.34 1.05 16.02
CA PHE A 63 9.01 1.93 16.96
C PHE A 63 9.79 1.17 18.03
N VAL A 64 9.20 0.10 18.54
CA VAL A 64 9.82 -0.63 19.65
C VAL A 64 10.59 -1.86 19.23
N GLU A 65 10.51 -2.22 17.95
CA GLU A 65 11.16 -3.43 17.45
C GLU A 65 12.27 -3.07 16.50
N ARG A 66 13.47 -3.17 16.97
CA ARG A 66 14.57 -2.75 16.12
C ARG A 66 14.88 -3.72 14.99
N VAL A 67 14.32 -4.92 15.04
CA VAL A 67 14.55 -5.87 13.96
C VAL A 67 13.55 -5.72 12.83
N MET A 68 12.49 -4.95 13.07
CA MET A 68 11.49 -4.71 12.03
C MET A 68 11.95 -3.55 11.19
N GLU A 69 12.21 -3.82 9.93
CA GLU A 69 12.66 -2.77 9.03
C GLU A 69 11.50 -2.25 8.22
N ALA A 70 11.62 -0.99 7.80
CA ALA A 70 10.65 -0.41 6.89
C ALA A 70 10.70 -1.18 5.58
N HIS A 71 9.54 -1.39 4.96
CA HIS A 71 9.53 -2.03 3.65
C HIS A 71 8.29 -1.61 2.89
N ASN A 72 8.34 -1.83 1.60
CA ASN A 72 7.27 -1.51 0.68
C ASN A 72 6.59 -2.78 0.23
N ILE A 73 5.28 -2.72 0.12
CA ILE A 73 4.48 -3.83 -0.38
C ILE A 73 3.65 -3.29 -1.51
N SER A 74 3.56 -4.03 -2.60
CA SER A 74 2.83 -3.58 -3.79
C SER A 74 1.79 -4.59 -4.20
N ALA A 75 0.73 -4.10 -4.81
CA ALA A 75 -0.32 -4.94 -5.35
C ALA A 75 -0.98 -4.23 -6.52
N HIS A 76 -1.66 -5.00 -7.35
CA HIS A 76 -2.29 -4.50 -8.57
C HIS A 76 -3.80 -4.46 -8.42
N GLY A 77 -4.43 -3.63 -9.22
CA GLY A 77 -5.88 -3.59 -9.29
C GLY A 77 -6.33 -2.97 -10.60
N THR A 78 -7.58 -3.19 -10.94
CA THR A 78 -8.15 -2.61 -12.15
C THR A 78 -8.63 -1.19 -11.94
N SER A 79 -8.65 -0.73 -10.69
CA SER A 79 -8.97 0.65 -10.35
C SER A 79 -8.07 1.07 -9.22
N ILE A 80 -8.05 2.37 -8.95
CA ILE A 80 -7.24 2.90 -7.85
C ILE A 80 -7.72 2.29 -6.55
N GLU A 81 -9.04 2.25 -6.35
CA GLU A 81 -9.59 1.71 -5.10
C GLU A 81 -9.23 0.24 -4.92
N MET A 82 -9.34 -0.55 -5.99
CA MET A 82 -9.01 -1.96 -5.88
C MET A 82 -7.55 -2.19 -5.58
N ALA A 83 -6.67 -1.40 -6.20
CA ALA A 83 -5.25 -1.54 -5.94
C ALA A 83 -4.93 -1.24 -4.47
N ILE A 84 -5.57 -0.21 -3.92
CA ILE A 84 -5.36 0.15 -2.51
C ILE A 84 -5.88 -0.96 -1.60
N GLN A 85 -7.06 -1.50 -1.90
CA GLN A 85 -7.61 -2.58 -1.09
C GLN A 85 -6.71 -3.80 -1.13
N GLU A 86 -6.23 -4.16 -2.31
CA GLU A 86 -5.39 -5.34 -2.44
C GLU A 86 -4.07 -5.18 -1.71
N VAL A 87 -3.44 -4.00 -1.80
CA VAL A 87 -2.17 -3.82 -1.14
C VAL A 87 -2.35 -3.76 0.37
N ALA A 88 -3.46 -3.19 0.85
CA ALA A 88 -3.72 -3.16 2.28
C ALA A 88 -3.91 -4.57 2.82
N TYR A 89 -4.65 -5.39 2.10
CA TYR A 89 -4.87 -6.78 2.49
C TYR A 89 -3.53 -7.53 2.53
N LYS A 90 -2.72 -7.34 1.51
CA LYS A 90 -1.43 -8.00 1.42
C LYS A 90 -0.52 -7.58 2.57
N ALA A 91 -0.56 -6.31 2.91
CA ALA A 91 0.24 -5.79 4.02
C ALA A 91 -0.22 -6.36 5.36
N MET A 92 -1.53 -6.51 5.53
CA MET A 92 -2.05 -7.11 6.76
C MET A 92 -1.53 -8.52 6.94
N ALA A 93 -1.52 -9.30 5.87
CA ALA A 93 -1.03 -10.67 5.95
C ALA A 93 0.45 -10.70 6.33
N ARG A 94 1.22 -9.76 5.80
CA ARG A 94 2.63 -9.65 6.16
C ARG A 94 2.82 -9.29 7.61
N CYS A 95 2.03 -8.33 8.09
CA CYS A 95 2.20 -7.83 9.45
C CYS A 95 1.76 -8.84 10.49
N GLU A 96 0.85 -9.72 10.14
CA GLU A 96 0.40 -10.74 11.08
C GLU A 96 1.49 -11.71 11.45
N CYS A 97 2.50 -11.81 10.62
CA CYS A 97 3.59 -12.74 10.88
C CYS A 97 4.54 -12.24 11.94
N VAL A 98 4.33 -11.06 12.43
CA VAL A 98 5.26 -10.43 13.37
C VAL A 98 4.76 -10.40 14.82
#